data_d06881937aa2879f0a54a9a1d495106d
#
_entry.id   d06881937aa2879f0a54a9a1d495106d
#
_cell.length_a   1.000
_cell.length_b   1.000
_cell.length_c   1.000
_cell.angle_alpha   90.00
_cell.angle_beta   90.00
_cell.angle_gamma   90.00
#
_symmetry.space_group_name_H-M   'P 1'
#
loop_
_entity.id
_entity.type
_entity.pdbx_description
1 polymer ?
#
loop_
_entity_poly.entity_id
_entity_poly.type
_entity_poly.pdbx_seq_one_letter_code
_entity_poly.pdbx_strand_id
1 'polypeptide(L)'
;MKTVFLENADPNFKEEVASRIGLEEIKPCYTCGSCTGICPVREIIEDFDPRRLIHMIVLGLKKEVLSSDLIWFCCFCNSCYCVCPQGIKFSRVAKELQKMALDEGYVDDEFLKALEPVNDYLQDLCRRTMFHKVKEGFYGIHKMPCWWKITKGKE
;
A
#
# COMPACT_ATOMS: atom_id res chain seq x y z
N MET A 1 8.90 10.03 -18.66
CA MET A 1 9.46 10.17 -17.29
C MET A 1 9.60 11.64 -16.97
N LYS A 2 8.99 12.11 -15.86
CA LYS A 2 9.25 13.50 -15.39
C LYS A 2 10.59 13.50 -14.64
N THR A 3 11.43 14.46 -14.93
CA THR A 3 12.68 14.70 -14.18
C THR A 3 12.33 15.19 -12.78
N VAL A 4 12.87 14.56 -11.76
CA VAL A 4 12.67 14.94 -10.36
C VAL A 4 13.95 15.57 -9.86
N PHE A 5 13.84 16.79 -9.31
CA PHE A 5 14.97 17.52 -8.75
C PHE A 5 15.07 17.22 -7.25
N LEU A 6 16.20 16.70 -6.79
CA LEU A 6 16.46 16.37 -5.37
C LEU A 6 16.67 17.62 -4.49
N GLU A 7 16.78 18.79 -5.07
CA GLU A 7 16.98 20.06 -4.34
C GLU A 7 15.82 20.39 -3.38
N ASN A 8 14.62 19.85 -3.66
CA ASN A 8 13.42 20.03 -2.85
C ASN A 8 13.08 18.79 -2.00
N ALA A 9 14.00 17.85 -1.85
CA ALA A 9 13.78 16.65 -1.06
C ALA A 9 13.73 16.99 0.43
N ASP A 10 12.72 16.47 1.13
CA ASP A 10 12.61 16.56 2.59
C ASP A 10 13.34 15.38 3.25
N PRO A 11 14.49 15.60 3.90
CA PRO A 11 15.26 14.52 4.50
C PRO A 11 14.53 13.81 5.65
N ASN A 12 13.51 14.45 6.25
CA ASN A 12 12.75 13.92 7.37
C ASN A 12 11.53 13.12 6.93
N PHE A 13 11.16 13.14 5.64
CA PHE A 13 9.95 12.51 5.14
C PHE A 13 9.89 11.00 5.43
N LYS A 14 11.00 10.30 5.29
CA LYS A 14 11.06 8.86 5.59
C LYS A 14 10.82 8.55 7.09
N GLU A 15 11.34 9.40 7.98
CA GLU A 15 11.14 9.28 9.42
C GLU A 15 9.70 9.64 9.80
N GLU A 16 9.12 10.64 9.17
CA GLU A 16 7.73 11.02 9.35
C GLU A 16 6.79 9.87 8.98
N VAL A 17 6.96 9.28 7.80
CA VAL A 17 6.17 8.11 7.37
C VAL A 17 6.40 6.93 8.33
N ALA A 18 7.64 6.62 8.69
CA ALA A 18 7.99 5.53 9.59
C ALA A 18 7.31 5.67 10.96
N SER A 19 7.31 6.87 11.55
CA SER A 19 6.67 7.14 12.84
C SER A 19 5.15 6.92 12.79
N ARG A 20 4.49 7.34 11.72
CA ARG A 20 3.03 7.19 11.53
C ARG A 20 2.61 5.73 11.38
N ILE A 21 3.41 4.90 10.72
CA ILE A 21 3.10 3.46 10.53
C ILE A 21 3.55 2.59 11.70
N GLY A 22 4.23 3.16 12.72
CA GLY A 22 4.74 2.41 13.85
C GLY A 22 5.78 1.35 13.45
N LEU A 23 6.51 1.59 12.36
CA LEU A 23 7.69 0.84 11.97
C LEU A 23 8.90 1.66 12.37
N GLU A 24 9.83 1.05 13.09
CA GLU A 24 11.05 1.73 13.50
C GLU A 24 11.87 2.20 12.29
N GLU A 25 11.71 1.54 11.13
CA GLU A 25 12.45 1.93 9.93
C GLU A 25 11.76 1.50 8.60
N ILE A 26 11.60 2.43 7.66
CA ILE A 26 11.44 2.11 6.23
C ILE A 26 12.83 1.88 5.58
N LYS A 27 13.90 2.23 6.29
CA LYS A 27 15.31 2.15 5.86
C LYS A 27 15.77 0.79 5.33
N PRO A 28 15.28 -0.38 5.83
CA PRO A 28 15.77 -1.67 5.34
C PRO A 28 15.25 -2.08 3.97
N CYS A 29 14.56 -1.22 3.22
CA CYS A 29 14.12 -1.57 1.88
C CYS A 29 15.32 -1.86 0.96
N TYR A 30 15.45 -3.13 0.53
CA TYR A 30 16.51 -3.56 -0.41
C TYR A 30 16.22 -3.19 -1.86
N THR A 31 15.12 -2.53 -2.15
CA THR A 31 14.69 -2.21 -3.53
C THR A 31 14.65 -3.42 -4.48
N CYS A 32 14.45 -4.62 -3.94
CA CYS A 32 14.51 -5.90 -4.66
C CYS A 32 13.40 -6.11 -5.69
N GLY A 33 12.31 -5.34 -5.63
CA GLY A 33 11.21 -5.41 -6.58
C GLY A 33 10.17 -6.52 -6.32
N SER A 34 10.34 -7.37 -5.31
CA SER A 34 9.38 -8.46 -5.03
C SER A 34 7.95 -7.95 -4.80
N CYS A 35 7.80 -6.80 -4.12
CA CYS A 35 6.49 -6.17 -3.89
C CYS A 35 5.82 -5.71 -5.19
N THR A 36 6.61 -5.24 -6.16
CA THR A 36 6.12 -4.83 -7.49
C THR A 36 5.74 -6.05 -8.32
N GLY A 37 6.57 -7.10 -8.31
CA GLY A 37 6.34 -8.31 -9.08
C GLY A 37 5.12 -9.14 -8.67
N ILE A 38 4.67 -9.02 -7.41
CA ILE A 38 3.47 -9.73 -6.90
C ILE A 38 2.21 -8.87 -6.92
N CYS A 39 2.32 -7.59 -7.28
CA CYS A 39 1.23 -6.65 -7.13
C CYS A 39 0.18 -6.81 -8.22
N PRO A 40 -1.09 -7.16 -7.90
CA PRO A 40 -2.14 -7.31 -8.91
C PRO A 40 -2.51 -5.98 -9.57
N VAL A 41 -2.31 -4.84 -8.88
CA VAL A 41 -2.56 -3.52 -9.46
C VAL A 41 -1.54 -3.20 -10.54
N ARG A 42 -0.29 -3.61 -10.36
CA ARG A 42 0.77 -3.43 -11.36
C ARG A 42 0.47 -4.12 -12.69
N GLU A 43 -0.23 -5.24 -12.65
CA GLU A 43 -0.65 -5.97 -13.87
C GLU A 43 -1.63 -5.16 -14.73
N ILE A 44 -2.37 -4.22 -14.09
CA ILE A 44 -3.40 -3.41 -14.77
C ILE A 44 -2.90 -1.99 -15.02
N ILE A 45 -2.14 -1.42 -14.08
CA ILE A 45 -1.64 -0.05 -14.12
C ILE A 45 -0.11 -0.09 -14.14
N GLU A 46 0.47 0.02 -15.34
CA GLU A 46 1.92 -0.09 -15.54
C GLU A 46 2.75 0.94 -14.74
N ASP A 47 2.21 2.12 -14.47
CA ASP A 47 2.88 3.15 -13.69
C ASP A 47 2.87 2.89 -12.18
N PHE A 48 1.99 2.00 -11.69
CA PHE A 48 1.91 1.67 -10.28
C PHE A 48 3.04 0.74 -9.86
N ASP A 49 4.00 1.24 -9.10
CA ASP A 49 5.17 0.50 -8.62
C ASP A 49 5.39 0.72 -7.12
N PRO A 50 5.01 -0.25 -6.25
CA PRO A 50 5.23 -0.16 -4.81
C PRO A 50 6.69 0.07 -4.41
N ARG A 51 7.65 -0.56 -5.11
CA ARG A 51 9.08 -0.37 -4.87
C ARG A 51 9.50 1.06 -5.16
N ARG A 52 9.03 1.63 -6.29
CA ARG A 52 9.34 3.01 -6.69
C ARG A 52 8.81 4.00 -5.65
N LEU A 53 7.59 3.80 -5.18
CA LEU A 53 6.99 4.67 -4.15
C LEU A 53 7.78 4.61 -2.84
N ILE A 54 8.18 3.43 -2.36
CA ILE A 54 9.07 3.30 -1.18
C ILE A 54 10.40 4.02 -1.42
N HIS A 55 10.98 3.88 -2.61
CA HIS A 55 12.25 4.52 -2.93
C HIS A 55 12.13 6.06 -2.95
N MET A 56 11.02 6.60 -3.47
CA MET A 56 10.74 8.04 -3.44
C MET A 56 10.61 8.56 -2.00
N ILE A 57 10.00 7.79 -1.08
CA ILE A 57 9.93 8.13 0.34
C ILE A 57 11.33 8.19 0.95
N VAL A 58 12.18 7.18 0.68
CA VAL A 58 13.56 7.12 1.17
C VAL A 58 14.39 8.31 0.66
N LEU A 59 14.13 8.77 -0.57
CA LEU A 59 14.78 9.93 -1.16
C LEU A 59 14.20 11.27 -0.68
N GLY A 60 13.15 11.27 0.15
CA GLY A 60 12.55 12.50 0.67
C GLY A 60 11.66 13.25 -0.33
N LEU A 61 11.18 12.61 -1.39
CA LEU A 61 10.36 13.22 -2.43
C LEU A 61 8.89 13.35 -1.97
N LYS A 62 8.68 14.11 -0.89
CA LYS A 62 7.39 14.23 -0.22
C LYS A 62 6.30 14.75 -1.13
N LYS A 63 6.56 15.88 -1.78
CA LYS A 63 5.59 16.54 -2.67
C LYS A 63 5.18 15.63 -3.83
N GLU A 64 6.14 14.99 -4.48
CA GLU A 64 5.92 14.11 -5.63
C GLU A 64 5.12 12.86 -5.24
N VAL A 65 5.35 12.34 -4.04
CA VAL A 65 4.61 11.18 -3.52
C VAL A 65 3.19 11.56 -3.16
N LEU A 66 2.99 12.62 -2.35
CA LEU A 66 1.68 12.99 -1.83
C LEU A 66 0.75 13.58 -2.88
N SER A 67 1.29 14.26 -3.91
CA SER A 67 0.51 14.78 -5.05
C SER A 67 0.25 13.73 -6.14
N SER A 68 0.73 12.49 -5.96
CA SER A 68 0.58 11.44 -6.97
C SER A 68 -0.71 10.65 -6.80
N ASP A 69 -1.44 10.45 -7.90
CA ASP A 69 -2.61 9.56 -7.93
C ASP A 69 -2.24 8.11 -7.61
N LEU A 70 -0.97 7.74 -7.77
CA LEU A 70 -0.51 6.35 -7.60
C LEU A 70 -0.73 5.82 -6.18
N ILE A 71 -0.69 6.67 -5.14
CA ILE A 71 -0.91 6.22 -3.77
C ILE A 71 -2.34 5.69 -3.54
N TRP A 72 -3.31 6.08 -4.41
CA TRP A 72 -4.71 5.72 -4.30
C TRP A 72 -5.07 4.38 -4.96
N PHE A 73 -4.20 3.84 -5.81
CA PHE A 73 -4.48 2.58 -6.52
C PHE A 73 -4.22 1.32 -5.68
N CYS A 74 -3.68 1.45 -4.47
CA CYS A 74 -3.43 0.29 -3.62
C CYS A 74 -4.74 -0.36 -3.16
N CYS A 75 -5.00 -1.60 -3.58
CA CYS A 75 -6.18 -2.39 -3.19
C CYS A 75 -6.04 -3.08 -1.81
N PHE A 76 -5.01 -2.79 -1.04
CA PHE A 76 -4.76 -3.30 0.31
C PHE A 76 -4.76 -4.83 0.44
N CYS A 77 -4.46 -5.58 -0.61
CA CYS A 77 -4.45 -7.04 -0.62
C CYS A 77 -3.35 -7.70 0.23
N ASN A 78 -2.36 -6.93 0.70
CA ASN A 78 -1.21 -7.36 1.50
C ASN A 78 -0.28 -8.39 0.84
N SER A 79 -0.44 -8.74 -0.44
CA SER A 79 0.45 -9.69 -1.14
C SER A 79 1.92 -9.24 -1.10
N CYS A 80 2.17 -7.93 -1.21
CA CYS A 80 3.51 -7.35 -1.13
C CYS A 80 4.22 -7.61 0.21
N TYR A 81 3.47 -7.66 1.32
CA TYR A 81 4.03 -8.00 2.64
C TYR A 81 4.53 -9.42 2.72
N CYS A 82 3.80 -10.36 2.12
CA CYS A 82 4.12 -11.78 2.18
C CYS A 82 5.43 -12.16 1.50
N VAL A 83 5.87 -11.35 0.53
CA VAL A 83 7.09 -11.59 -0.25
C VAL A 83 8.23 -10.65 0.13
N CYS A 84 7.99 -9.69 1.03
CA CYS A 84 9.00 -8.73 1.41
C CYS A 84 10.01 -9.35 2.37
N PRO A 85 11.32 -9.46 2.01
CA PRO A 85 12.33 -10.01 2.90
C PRO A 85 12.57 -9.14 4.16
N GLN A 86 12.20 -7.86 4.10
CA GLN A 86 12.33 -6.91 5.20
C GLN A 86 11.02 -6.69 5.97
N GLY A 87 9.96 -7.42 5.64
CA GLY A 87 8.68 -7.32 6.32
C GLY A 87 7.95 -5.97 6.15
N ILE A 88 8.29 -5.18 5.13
CA ILE A 88 7.64 -3.89 4.87
C ILE A 88 6.22 -4.12 4.37
N LYS A 89 5.24 -3.59 5.09
CA LYS A 89 3.82 -3.64 4.73
C LYS A 89 3.47 -2.42 3.87
N PHE A 90 3.71 -2.49 2.55
CA PHE A 90 3.41 -1.38 1.65
C PHE A 90 1.96 -0.90 1.76
N SER A 91 1.00 -1.78 1.99
CA SER A 91 -0.40 -1.42 2.21
C SER A 91 -0.61 -0.44 3.38
N ARG A 92 0.16 -0.58 4.48
CA ARG A 92 0.14 0.39 5.59
C ARG A 92 0.78 1.71 5.19
N VAL A 93 1.90 1.62 4.48
CA VAL A 93 2.58 2.82 3.94
C VAL A 93 1.63 3.60 3.04
N ALA A 94 0.99 2.94 2.07
CA ALA A 94 0.03 3.59 1.17
C ALA A 94 -1.11 4.26 1.94
N LYS A 95 -1.67 3.58 2.96
CA LYS A 95 -2.75 4.15 3.78
C LYS A 95 -2.34 5.41 4.53
N GLU A 96 -1.13 5.43 5.08
CA GLU A 96 -0.64 6.64 5.78
C GLU A 96 -0.28 7.76 4.79
N LEU A 97 0.25 7.43 3.60
CA LEU A 97 0.46 8.44 2.55
C LEU A 97 -0.86 9.09 2.11
N GLN A 98 -1.93 8.30 1.97
CA GLN A 98 -3.27 8.83 1.67
C GLN A 98 -3.74 9.79 2.75
N LYS A 99 -3.57 9.45 4.04
CA LYS A 99 -3.91 10.36 5.14
C LYS A 99 -3.05 11.63 5.12
N MET A 100 -1.75 11.50 4.90
CA MET A 100 -0.86 12.65 4.81
C MET A 100 -1.25 13.58 3.66
N ALA A 101 -1.62 13.01 2.50
CA ALA A 101 -2.09 13.77 1.36
C ALA A 101 -3.36 14.58 1.68
N LEU A 102 -4.25 14.03 2.51
CA LEU A 102 -5.42 14.72 3.02
C LEU A 102 -5.06 15.82 4.03
N ASP A 103 -4.27 15.46 5.03
CA ASP A 103 -3.86 16.38 6.10
C ASP A 103 -3.16 17.63 5.54
N GLU A 104 -2.40 17.46 4.44
CA GLU A 104 -1.64 18.52 3.77
C GLU A 104 -2.39 19.19 2.60
N GLY A 105 -3.66 18.80 2.34
CA GLY A 105 -4.52 19.44 1.35
C GLY A 105 -4.15 19.15 -0.11
N TYR A 106 -3.47 18.02 -0.40
CA TYR A 106 -3.22 17.58 -1.78
C TYR A 106 -4.48 17.00 -2.45
N VAL A 107 -5.48 16.64 -1.65
CA VAL A 107 -6.75 16.05 -2.09
C VAL A 107 -7.89 16.72 -1.33
N ASP A 108 -9.01 16.94 -1.98
CA ASP A 108 -10.20 17.53 -1.38
C ASP A 108 -11.18 16.48 -0.86
N ASP A 109 -12.14 16.95 -0.05
CA ASP A 109 -13.20 16.09 0.50
C ASP A 109 -14.12 15.53 -0.58
N GLU A 110 -14.22 16.17 -1.74
CA GLU A 110 -15.07 15.72 -2.86
C GLU A 110 -14.50 14.43 -3.47
N PHE A 111 -13.19 14.37 -3.63
CA PHE A 111 -12.51 13.15 -4.09
C PHE A 111 -12.74 11.97 -3.13
N LEU A 112 -12.66 12.21 -1.82
CA LEU A 112 -12.93 11.15 -0.83
C LEU A 112 -14.36 10.64 -0.90
N LYS A 113 -15.34 11.55 -0.98
CA LYS A 113 -16.75 11.18 -1.12
C LYS A 113 -17.01 10.37 -2.39
N ALA A 114 -16.27 10.65 -3.47
CA ALA A 114 -16.34 9.87 -4.70
C ALA A 114 -15.76 8.45 -4.55
N LEU A 115 -14.78 8.26 -3.65
CA LEU A 115 -14.18 6.94 -3.39
C LEU A 115 -14.98 6.07 -2.41
N GLU A 116 -15.78 6.65 -1.52
CA GLU A 116 -16.59 5.91 -0.53
C GLU A 116 -17.45 4.80 -1.17
N PRO A 117 -18.26 5.06 -2.21
CA PRO A 117 -19.08 4.02 -2.82
C PRO A 117 -18.28 2.88 -3.44
N VAL A 118 -17.09 3.18 -3.98
CA VAL A 118 -16.17 2.17 -4.55
C VAL A 118 -15.63 1.28 -3.45
N ASN A 119 -15.22 1.87 -2.32
CA ASN A 119 -14.70 1.14 -1.18
C ASN A 119 -15.78 0.23 -0.55
N ASP A 120 -16.99 0.73 -0.40
CA ASP A 120 -18.14 -0.02 0.12
C ASP A 120 -18.48 -1.21 -0.78
N TYR A 121 -18.51 -0.99 -2.09
CA TYR A 121 -18.74 -2.06 -3.07
C TYR A 121 -17.68 -3.15 -3.00
N LEU A 122 -16.39 -2.77 -2.92
CA LEU A 122 -15.28 -3.73 -2.80
C LEU A 122 -15.38 -4.53 -1.50
N GLN A 123 -15.71 -3.89 -0.38
CA GLN A 123 -15.89 -4.57 0.90
C GLN A 123 -17.08 -5.53 0.87
N ASP A 124 -18.19 -5.13 0.27
CA ASP A 124 -19.36 -5.99 0.14
C ASP A 124 -19.06 -7.21 -0.76
N LEU A 125 -18.40 -6.99 -1.89
CA LEU A 125 -17.95 -8.06 -2.78
C LEU A 125 -17.03 -9.05 -2.06
N CYS A 126 -16.04 -8.56 -1.31
CA CYS A 126 -15.16 -9.40 -0.52
C CYS A 126 -15.93 -10.23 0.52
N ARG A 127 -16.84 -9.58 1.29
CA ARG A 127 -17.66 -10.27 2.29
C ARG A 127 -18.52 -11.38 1.69
N ARG A 128 -19.21 -11.09 0.58
CA ARG A 128 -20.09 -12.08 -0.10
C ARG A 128 -19.28 -13.24 -0.66
N THR A 129 -18.15 -12.95 -1.31
CA THR A 129 -17.30 -13.99 -1.89
C THR A 129 -16.70 -14.89 -0.80
N MET A 130 -16.20 -14.30 0.29
CA MET A 130 -15.68 -15.08 1.42
C MET A 130 -16.77 -15.93 2.06
N PHE A 131 -17.95 -15.35 2.31
CA PHE A 131 -19.08 -16.09 2.89
C PHE A 131 -19.52 -17.28 2.04
N HIS A 132 -19.59 -17.11 0.72
CA HIS A 132 -19.92 -18.17 -0.22
C HIS A 132 -18.89 -19.30 -0.18
N LYS A 133 -17.61 -18.95 -0.27
CA LYS A 133 -16.50 -19.90 -0.25
C LYS A 133 -16.40 -20.67 1.06
N VAL A 134 -16.63 -20.01 2.19
CA VAL A 134 -16.67 -20.67 3.49
C VAL A 134 -17.84 -21.66 3.60
N LYS A 135 -19.04 -21.27 3.12
CA LYS A 135 -20.22 -22.16 3.10
C LYS A 135 -20.08 -23.35 2.15
N GLU A 136 -19.41 -23.18 1.02
CA GLU A 136 -19.11 -24.24 0.07
C GLU A 136 -18.10 -25.28 0.60
N GLY A 137 -17.63 -25.13 1.85
CA GLY A 137 -16.70 -26.06 2.48
C GLY A 137 -15.29 -26.00 1.91
N PHE A 138 -14.87 -24.84 1.39
CA PHE A 138 -13.53 -24.63 0.88
C PHE A 138 -12.49 -24.62 2.01
N TYR A 139 -12.31 -25.76 2.66
CA TYR A 139 -11.29 -25.97 3.72
C TYR A 139 -9.91 -26.35 3.17
N GLY A 140 -9.56 -25.90 1.98
CA GLY A 140 -8.21 -26.05 1.43
C GLY A 140 -7.23 -25.08 2.07
N ILE A 141 -6.91 -25.27 3.36
CA ILE A 141 -5.97 -24.44 4.15
C ILE A 141 -4.61 -24.26 3.45
N HIS A 142 -4.24 -25.20 2.57
CA HIS A 142 -2.98 -25.13 1.79
C HIS A 142 -2.97 -24.13 0.64
N LYS A 143 -4.11 -23.56 0.26
CA LYS A 143 -4.22 -22.55 -0.84
C LYS A 143 -4.65 -21.17 -0.35
N MET A 144 -4.66 -20.93 0.95
CA MET A 144 -5.02 -19.60 1.47
C MET A 144 -3.91 -18.59 1.19
N PRO A 145 -4.27 -17.36 0.80
CA PRO A 145 -3.31 -16.28 0.65
C PRO A 145 -2.49 -16.10 1.93
N CYS A 146 -1.23 -15.75 1.78
CA CYS A 146 -0.28 -15.65 2.89
C CYS A 146 -0.73 -14.70 4.03
N TRP A 147 -1.57 -13.71 3.75
CA TRP A 147 -2.12 -12.81 4.78
C TRP A 147 -2.99 -13.52 5.83
N TRP A 148 -3.62 -14.66 5.49
CA TRP A 148 -4.38 -15.45 6.45
C TRP A 148 -3.49 -16.10 7.52
N LYS A 149 -2.27 -16.46 7.18
CA LYS A 149 -1.31 -17.08 8.12
C LYS A 149 -0.83 -16.11 9.20
N ILE A 150 -0.95 -14.80 8.95
CA ILE A 150 -0.41 -13.75 9.83
C ILE A 150 -1.35 -13.48 11.01
N THR A 151 -2.65 -13.72 10.87
CA THR A 151 -3.64 -13.41 11.92
C THR A 151 -3.71 -14.44 13.03
N LYS A 152 -3.16 -15.63 12.83
CA LYS A 152 -3.13 -16.71 13.83
C LYS A 152 -1.85 -16.82 14.69
N GLY A 153 -0.89 -15.95 14.50
CA GLY A 153 0.41 -16.00 15.18
C GLY A 153 0.56 -15.06 16.38
N LYS A 154 -0.55 -14.58 16.97
CA LYS A 154 -0.53 -13.80 18.22
C LYS A 154 -1.68 -14.24 19.11
N GLU A 155 -1.53 -15.39 19.73
CA GLU A 155 -2.05 -15.72 21.05
C GLU A 155 -0.88 -15.85 21.99
#